data_4251f1f0caceed22d0d5d184a197f5e0
#
_entry.id   4251f1f0caceed22d0d5d184a197f5e0
#
_cell.length_a   1.000
_cell.length_b   1.000
_cell.length_c   1.000
_cell.angle_alpha   90.00
_cell.angle_beta   90.00
_cell.angle_gamma   90.00
#
_symmetry.space_group_name_H-M   'P 1'
#
loop_
_entity.id
_entity.type
_entity.pdbx_description
1 polymer ?
#
loop_
_entity_poly.entity_id
_entity_poly.type
_entity_poly.pdbx_seq_one_letter_code
_entity_poly.pdbx_strand_id
1 'polypeptide(L)'
;VQIVQATIETLAEIGYSRASFSAICRQARLSSTGMISYYFSGKPELFRKAAQSVLAESEAAMAECVARETTYRAKLGAYIVAQITFVTRRPTQTQALAEIVAMVQARQISGLDDVARAALSVDSLTELLEQGRQAGEFHTLDARLMALVIHSAIENVVRHHCLQDGDGDPEPYARRLADIFDRCIAAR
;
A
#
# COMPACT_ATOMS: atom_id res chain seq x y z
N VAL A 1 19.15 -6.38 -1.53
CA VAL A 1 18.00 -6.84 -0.70
C VAL A 1 18.20 -6.41 0.76
N GLN A 2 19.29 -6.74 1.45
CA GLN A 2 19.52 -6.49 2.87
C GLN A 2 19.43 -5.00 3.27
N ILE A 3 20.05 -4.10 2.49
CA ILE A 3 20.03 -2.64 2.78
C ILE A 3 18.62 -2.07 2.64
N VAL A 4 17.86 -2.48 1.61
CA VAL A 4 16.49 -2.04 1.38
C VAL A 4 15.58 -2.50 2.52
N GLN A 5 15.68 -3.74 2.96
CA GLN A 5 14.90 -4.26 4.08
C GLN A 5 15.22 -3.52 5.40
N ALA A 6 16.50 -3.32 5.71
CA ALA A 6 16.91 -2.55 6.87
C ALA A 6 16.46 -1.08 6.80
N THR A 7 16.33 -0.52 5.60
CA THR A 7 15.78 0.83 5.41
C THR A 7 14.30 0.87 5.75
N ILE A 8 13.52 -0.11 5.31
CA ILE A 8 12.10 -0.24 5.64
C ILE A 8 11.91 -0.33 7.17
N GLU A 9 12.65 -1.22 7.81
CA GLU A 9 12.62 -1.39 9.28
C GLU A 9 13.00 -0.11 10.02
N THR A 10 14.08 0.56 9.58
CA THR A 10 14.52 1.83 10.18
C THR A 10 13.48 2.94 10.01
N LEU A 11 12.85 3.05 8.83
CA LEU A 11 11.79 4.01 8.58
C LEU A 11 10.58 3.79 9.49
N ALA A 12 10.16 2.53 9.63
CA ALA A 12 9.03 2.18 10.48
C ALA A 12 9.30 2.45 11.97
N GLU A 13 10.53 2.17 12.43
CA GLU A 13 10.89 2.27 13.85
C GLU A 13 11.15 3.71 14.30
N ILE A 14 11.92 4.48 13.53
CA ILE A 14 12.39 5.81 13.98
C ILE A 14 11.97 6.97 13.08
N GLY A 15 11.21 6.69 12.02
CA GLY A 15 10.69 7.68 11.08
C GLY A 15 11.75 8.25 10.12
N TYR A 16 11.27 8.95 9.09
CA TYR A 16 12.09 9.49 8.00
C TYR A 16 13.23 10.39 8.49
N SER A 17 12.94 11.32 9.41
CA SER A 17 13.91 12.36 9.82
C SER A 17 15.12 11.75 10.51
N ARG A 18 14.96 10.69 11.30
CA ARG A 18 16.02 10.01 12.04
C ARG A 18 16.68 8.87 11.28
N ALA A 19 16.07 8.38 10.20
CA ALA A 19 16.62 7.31 9.38
C ALA A 19 17.83 7.81 8.58
N SER A 20 19.00 7.73 9.17
CA SER A 20 20.31 8.07 8.58
C SER A 20 21.01 6.83 8.03
N PHE A 21 22.00 7.02 7.16
CA PHE A 21 22.85 5.91 6.69
C PHE A 21 23.52 5.14 7.84
N SER A 22 23.88 5.83 8.92
CA SER A 22 24.45 5.19 10.11
C SER A 22 23.41 4.32 10.85
N ALA A 23 22.15 4.78 10.93
CA ALA A 23 21.07 4.00 11.54
C ALA A 23 20.76 2.77 10.69
N ILE A 24 20.64 2.94 9.37
CA ILE A 24 20.39 1.86 8.41
C ILE A 24 21.55 0.85 8.39
N CYS A 25 22.80 1.33 8.42
CA CYS A 25 23.99 0.49 8.48
C CYS A 25 23.99 -0.42 9.72
N ARG A 26 23.63 0.14 10.88
CA ARG A 26 23.49 -0.62 12.14
C ARG A 26 22.36 -1.64 12.05
N GLN A 27 21.19 -1.28 11.55
CA GLN A 27 20.05 -2.18 11.34
C GLN A 27 20.40 -3.31 10.37
N ALA A 28 21.09 -2.98 9.28
CA ALA A 28 21.57 -3.94 8.29
C ALA A 28 22.79 -4.77 8.76
N ARG A 29 23.33 -4.50 9.95
CA ARG A 29 24.55 -5.14 10.49
C ARG A 29 25.74 -5.06 9.51
N LEU A 30 25.89 -3.93 8.84
CA LEU A 30 27.01 -3.68 7.94
C LEU A 30 28.21 -3.08 8.70
N SER A 31 29.41 -3.36 8.22
CA SER A 31 30.64 -2.86 8.81
C SER A 31 30.88 -1.36 8.58
N SER A 32 30.32 -0.79 7.53
CA SER A 32 30.48 0.63 7.24
C SER A 32 29.35 1.17 6.35
N THR A 33 29.08 2.48 6.48
CA THR A 33 28.13 3.22 5.63
C THR A 33 28.62 3.33 4.18
N GLY A 34 29.91 3.13 3.92
CA GLY A 34 30.50 3.11 2.58
C GLY A 34 29.84 2.08 1.67
N MET A 35 29.37 0.96 2.24
CA MET A 35 28.60 -0.03 1.48
C MET A 35 27.27 0.53 0.96
N ILE A 36 26.58 1.34 1.75
CA ILE A 36 25.34 1.98 1.31
C ILE A 36 25.64 3.00 0.23
N SER A 37 26.65 3.85 0.43
CA SER A 37 27.05 4.89 -0.52
C SER A 37 27.63 4.34 -1.85
N TYR A 38 28.07 3.08 -1.85
CA TYR A 38 28.48 2.38 -3.08
C TYR A 38 27.27 2.05 -3.99
N TYR A 39 26.14 1.67 -3.40
CA TYR A 39 24.95 1.24 -4.15
C TYR A 39 23.94 2.37 -4.40
N PHE A 40 23.94 3.40 -3.55
CA PHE A 40 22.95 4.48 -3.60
C PHE A 40 23.61 5.85 -3.54
N SER A 41 23.27 6.72 -4.48
CA SER A 41 23.82 8.07 -4.58
C SER A 41 23.40 8.99 -3.43
N GLY A 42 22.38 8.59 -2.66
CA GLY A 42 21.90 9.36 -1.52
C GLY A 42 20.66 8.76 -0.88
N LYS A 43 20.25 9.42 0.21
CA LYS A 43 19.06 9.04 1.00
C LYS A 43 17.78 8.99 0.15
N PRO A 44 17.50 9.94 -0.75
CA PRO A 44 16.27 9.89 -1.59
C PRO A 44 16.23 8.64 -2.49
N GLU A 45 17.35 8.26 -3.10
CA GLU A 45 17.40 7.06 -3.95
C GLU A 45 17.15 5.78 -3.17
N LEU A 46 17.80 5.63 -2.01
CA LEU A 46 17.62 4.47 -1.14
C LEU A 46 16.16 4.37 -0.66
N PHE A 47 15.56 5.49 -0.27
CA PHE A 47 14.17 5.52 0.20
C PHE A 47 13.17 5.28 -0.92
N ARG A 48 13.46 5.76 -2.14
CA ARG A 48 12.69 5.40 -3.33
C ARG A 48 12.71 3.90 -3.57
N LYS A 49 13.88 3.26 -3.48
CA LYS A 49 13.99 1.80 -3.64
C LYS A 49 13.26 1.03 -2.55
N ALA A 50 13.30 1.50 -1.31
CA ALA A 50 12.55 0.91 -0.21
C ALA A 50 11.02 0.99 -0.46
N ALA A 51 10.52 2.16 -0.81
CA ALA A 51 9.11 2.36 -1.11
C ALA A 51 8.65 1.57 -2.35
N GLN A 52 9.43 1.56 -3.42
CA GLN A 52 9.15 0.77 -4.62
C GLN A 52 9.07 -0.73 -4.32
N SER A 53 9.90 -1.23 -3.39
CA SER A 53 9.83 -2.64 -2.96
C SER A 53 8.51 -2.95 -2.26
N VAL A 54 8.05 -2.08 -1.37
CA VAL A 54 6.77 -2.26 -0.66
C VAL A 54 5.58 -2.17 -1.64
N LEU A 55 5.59 -1.19 -2.55
CA LEU A 55 4.55 -1.03 -3.56
C LEU A 55 4.47 -2.26 -4.47
N ALA A 56 5.62 -2.75 -4.96
CA ALA A 56 5.66 -3.94 -5.81
C ALA A 56 5.15 -5.21 -5.10
N GLU A 57 5.45 -5.36 -3.81
CA GLU A 57 4.90 -6.46 -3.01
C GLU A 57 3.38 -6.35 -2.84
N SER A 58 2.87 -5.13 -2.61
CA SER A 58 1.44 -4.86 -2.52
C SER A 58 0.74 -5.18 -3.84
N GLU A 59 1.23 -4.64 -4.95
CA GLU A 59 0.68 -4.88 -6.28
C GLU A 59 0.66 -6.36 -6.64
N ALA A 60 1.74 -7.09 -6.37
CA ALA A 60 1.82 -8.52 -6.62
C ALA A 60 0.79 -9.31 -5.80
N ALA A 61 0.61 -8.97 -4.53
CA ALA A 61 -0.37 -9.61 -3.65
C ALA A 61 -1.82 -9.35 -4.13
N MET A 62 -2.13 -8.12 -4.57
CA MET A 62 -3.44 -7.78 -5.15
C MET A 62 -3.67 -8.53 -6.44
N ALA A 63 -2.71 -8.49 -7.37
CA ALA A 63 -2.82 -9.14 -8.68
C ALA A 63 -3.03 -10.65 -8.54
N GLU A 64 -2.33 -11.32 -7.64
CA GLU A 64 -2.50 -12.75 -7.38
C GLU A 64 -3.91 -13.09 -6.89
N CYS A 65 -4.46 -12.31 -5.96
CA CYS A 65 -5.81 -12.54 -5.43
C CYS A 65 -6.88 -12.29 -6.49
N VAL A 66 -6.77 -11.18 -7.24
CA VAL A 66 -7.71 -10.79 -8.30
C VAL A 66 -7.69 -11.80 -9.47
N ALA A 67 -6.51 -12.32 -9.84
CA ALA A 67 -6.36 -13.27 -10.95
C ALA A 67 -7.03 -14.64 -10.69
N ARG A 68 -7.29 -14.98 -9.45
CA ARG A 68 -8.00 -16.22 -9.09
C ARG A 68 -9.51 -16.16 -9.33
N GLU A 69 -10.03 -14.95 -9.48
CA GLU A 69 -11.47 -14.71 -9.60
C GLU A 69 -11.89 -14.57 -11.07
N THR A 70 -13.08 -15.04 -11.40
CA THR A 70 -13.60 -15.05 -12.76
C THR A 70 -14.54 -13.89 -13.07
N THR A 71 -15.32 -13.42 -12.09
CA THR A 71 -16.24 -12.30 -12.25
C THR A 71 -15.65 -11.02 -11.70
N TYR A 72 -16.04 -9.88 -12.23
CA TYR A 72 -15.55 -8.58 -11.74
C TYR A 72 -16.06 -8.26 -10.33
N ARG A 73 -17.22 -8.74 -9.96
CA ARG A 73 -17.75 -8.66 -8.59
C ARG A 73 -16.84 -9.42 -7.60
N ALA A 74 -16.46 -10.66 -7.93
CA ALA A 74 -15.54 -11.44 -7.12
C ALA A 74 -14.13 -10.82 -7.08
N LYS A 75 -13.63 -10.31 -8.21
CA LYS A 75 -12.35 -9.59 -8.30
C LYS A 75 -12.32 -8.36 -7.40
N LEU A 76 -13.39 -7.58 -7.35
CA LEU A 76 -13.48 -6.43 -6.45
C LEU A 76 -13.44 -6.85 -4.98
N GLY A 77 -14.19 -7.89 -4.61
CA GLY A 77 -14.16 -8.46 -3.26
C GLY A 77 -12.75 -8.94 -2.88
N ALA A 78 -12.11 -9.69 -3.77
CA ALA A 78 -10.73 -10.18 -3.58
C ALA A 78 -9.73 -9.02 -3.42
N TYR A 79 -9.85 -7.96 -4.23
CA TYR A 79 -9.03 -6.76 -4.10
C TYR A 79 -9.15 -6.11 -2.72
N ILE A 80 -10.37 -5.86 -2.25
CA ILE A 80 -10.62 -5.22 -0.95
C ILE A 80 -10.05 -6.08 0.20
N VAL A 81 -10.30 -7.39 0.18
CA VAL A 81 -9.79 -8.32 1.19
C VAL A 81 -8.27 -8.37 1.17
N ALA A 82 -7.67 -8.49 -0.02
CA ALA A 82 -6.23 -8.55 -0.17
C ALA A 82 -5.54 -7.28 0.32
N GLN A 83 -6.09 -6.09 0.00
CA GLN A 83 -5.53 -4.80 0.41
C GLN A 83 -5.55 -4.65 1.94
N ILE A 84 -6.68 -4.92 2.59
CA ILE A 84 -6.78 -4.84 4.05
C ILE A 84 -5.83 -5.85 4.70
N THR A 85 -5.81 -7.08 4.21
CA THR A 85 -4.93 -8.15 4.72
C THR A 85 -3.46 -7.80 4.56
N PHE A 86 -3.06 -7.23 3.40
CA PHE A 86 -1.69 -6.80 3.17
C PHE A 86 -1.25 -5.76 4.19
N VAL A 87 -2.03 -4.70 4.34
CA VAL A 87 -1.70 -3.59 5.24
C VAL A 87 -1.63 -4.04 6.70
N THR A 88 -2.57 -4.85 7.16
CA THR A 88 -2.65 -5.27 8.56
C THR A 88 -1.61 -6.35 8.92
N ARG A 89 -1.28 -7.24 7.99
CA ARG A 89 -0.27 -8.29 8.23
C ARG A 89 1.16 -7.84 7.96
N ARG A 90 1.37 -6.63 7.43
CA ARG A 90 2.69 -6.06 7.11
C ARG A 90 2.85 -4.65 7.68
N PRO A 91 2.71 -4.48 9.00
CA PRO A 91 2.70 -3.16 9.63
C PRO A 91 4.00 -2.38 9.41
N THR A 92 5.15 -3.05 9.43
CA THR A 92 6.46 -2.42 9.20
C THR A 92 6.57 -1.81 7.81
N GLN A 93 6.19 -2.57 6.77
CA GLN A 93 6.20 -2.09 5.38
C GLN A 93 5.24 -0.93 5.18
N THR A 94 4.03 -1.07 5.71
CA THR A 94 2.98 -0.05 5.61
C THR A 94 3.38 1.23 6.34
N GLN A 95 3.92 1.13 7.55
CA GLN A 95 4.40 2.29 8.30
C GLN A 95 5.55 3.00 7.58
N ALA A 96 6.52 2.26 7.04
CA ALA A 96 7.64 2.85 6.30
C ALA A 96 7.17 3.64 5.06
N LEU A 97 6.21 3.09 4.31
CA LEU A 97 5.62 3.77 3.15
C LEU A 97 4.83 5.02 3.57
N ALA A 98 4.01 4.91 4.63
CA ALA A 98 3.23 6.01 5.17
C ALA A 98 4.12 7.19 5.64
N GLU A 99 5.26 6.91 6.28
CA GLU A 99 6.25 7.92 6.66
C GLU A 99 6.78 8.71 5.46
N ILE A 100 7.12 8.01 4.37
CA ILE A 100 7.60 8.68 3.14
C ILE A 100 6.49 9.55 2.53
N VAL A 101 5.28 9.00 2.38
CA VAL A 101 4.12 9.71 1.81
C VAL A 101 3.78 10.95 2.63
N ALA A 102 3.73 10.84 3.95
CA ALA A 102 3.44 11.96 4.84
C ALA A 102 4.46 13.09 4.71
N MET A 103 5.75 12.76 4.61
CA MET A 103 6.82 13.76 4.45
C MET A 103 6.78 14.47 3.10
N VAL A 104 6.40 13.75 2.02
CA VAL A 104 6.18 14.36 0.69
C VAL A 104 4.97 15.29 0.73
N GLN A 105 3.84 14.84 1.28
CA GLN A 105 2.61 15.64 1.39
C GLN A 105 2.82 16.92 2.23
N ALA A 106 3.59 16.80 3.31
CA ALA A 106 3.97 17.95 4.15
C ALA A 106 5.01 18.88 3.48
N ARG A 107 5.46 18.57 2.25
CA ARG A 107 6.52 19.30 1.52
C ARG A 107 7.84 19.43 2.31
N GLN A 108 8.10 18.47 3.20
CA GLN A 108 9.33 18.44 3.99
C GLN A 108 10.48 17.72 3.27
N ILE A 109 10.16 17.01 2.20
CA ILE A 109 11.13 16.34 1.33
C ILE A 109 10.73 16.54 -0.13
N SER A 110 11.73 16.48 -1.01
CA SER A 110 11.56 16.53 -2.45
C SER A 110 12.19 15.29 -3.11
N GLY A 111 11.81 15.06 -4.37
CA GLY A 111 12.40 13.99 -5.16
C GLY A 111 11.83 12.60 -4.88
N LEU A 112 10.69 12.49 -4.16
CA LEU A 112 9.93 11.28 -3.94
C LEU A 112 8.43 11.44 -4.31
N ASP A 113 8.11 12.46 -5.09
CA ASP A 113 6.74 12.77 -5.51
C ASP A 113 6.13 11.65 -6.37
N ASP A 114 6.96 10.98 -7.16
CA ASP A 114 6.59 9.80 -7.94
C ASP A 114 6.15 8.63 -7.05
N VAL A 115 6.87 8.41 -5.95
CA VAL A 115 6.54 7.38 -4.95
C VAL A 115 5.23 7.70 -4.24
N ALA A 116 5.07 8.94 -3.77
CA ALA A 116 3.83 9.34 -3.10
C ALA A 116 2.62 9.24 -4.04
N ARG A 117 2.79 9.61 -5.31
CA ARG A 117 1.75 9.46 -6.33
C ARG A 117 1.39 8.01 -6.58
N ALA A 118 2.38 7.11 -6.69
CA ALA A 118 2.14 5.69 -6.87
C ALA A 118 1.43 5.07 -5.65
N ALA A 119 1.85 5.43 -4.43
CA ALA A 119 1.24 4.94 -3.20
C ALA A 119 -0.23 5.36 -3.01
N LEU A 120 -0.61 6.51 -3.58
CA LEU A 120 -1.97 7.05 -3.52
C LEU A 120 -2.78 6.76 -4.80
N SER A 121 -2.20 6.03 -5.76
CA SER A 121 -2.88 5.72 -7.02
C SER A 121 -4.03 4.76 -6.79
N VAL A 122 -5.14 5.05 -7.45
CA VAL A 122 -6.31 4.19 -7.53
C VAL A 122 -6.54 3.67 -8.96
N ASP A 123 -5.52 3.75 -9.82
CA ASP A 123 -5.67 3.48 -11.24
C ASP A 123 -6.04 2.01 -11.52
N SER A 124 -5.39 1.04 -10.86
CA SER A 124 -5.71 -0.38 -11.02
C SER A 124 -7.15 -0.71 -10.58
N LEU A 125 -7.61 -0.10 -9.48
CA LEU A 125 -8.97 -0.27 -9.00
C LEU A 125 -9.98 0.41 -9.94
N THR A 126 -9.63 1.58 -10.48
CA THR A 126 -10.45 2.29 -11.47
C THR A 126 -10.63 1.43 -12.73
N GLU A 127 -9.54 0.82 -13.21
CA GLU A 127 -9.58 -0.06 -14.37
C GLU A 127 -10.45 -1.31 -14.13
N LEU A 128 -10.33 -1.94 -12.97
CA LEU A 128 -11.16 -3.08 -12.59
C LEU A 128 -12.66 -2.73 -12.58
N LEU A 129 -13.01 -1.58 -12.00
CA LEU A 129 -14.39 -1.09 -11.95
C LEU A 129 -14.94 -0.77 -13.35
N GLU A 130 -14.13 -0.17 -14.21
CA GLU A 130 -14.50 0.15 -15.59
C GLU A 130 -14.71 -1.12 -16.43
N GLN A 131 -13.84 -2.11 -16.27
CA GLN A 131 -13.99 -3.40 -16.96
C GLN A 131 -15.25 -4.14 -16.48
N GLY A 132 -15.56 -4.13 -15.18
CA GLY A 132 -16.78 -4.70 -14.63
C GLY A 132 -18.05 -3.99 -15.12
N ARG A 133 -18.01 -2.67 -15.30
CA ARG A 133 -19.07 -1.87 -15.89
C ARG A 133 -19.28 -2.26 -17.37
N GLN A 134 -18.19 -2.40 -18.13
CA GLN A 134 -18.27 -2.81 -19.55
C GLN A 134 -18.79 -4.24 -19.71
N ALA A 135 -18.47 -5.13 -18.77
CA ALA A 135 -18.98 -6.49 -18.71
C ALA A 135 -20.45 -6.60 -18.26
N GLY A 136 -21.06 -5.48 -17.82
CA GLY A 136 -22.45 -5.44 -17.34
C GLY A 136 -22.63 -6.01 -15.92
N GLU A 137 -21.55 -6.26 -15.20
CA GLU A 137 -21.62 -6.73 -13.80
C GLU A 137 -21.84 -5.58 -12.81
N PHE A 138 -21.42 -4.37 -13.17
CA PHE A 138 -21.65 -3.15 -12.38
C PHE A 138 -22.59 -2.21 -13.13
N HIS A 139 -23.47 -1.51 -12.40
CA HIS A 139 -24.29 -0.46 -13.00
C HIS A 139 -23.43 0.75 -13.41
N THR A 140 -24.03 1.71 -14.12
CA THR A 140 -23.33 2.94 -14.53
C THR A 140 -22.88 3.71 -13.27
N LEU A 141 -21.56 3.97 -13.17
CA LEU A 141 -20.92 4.69 -12.08
C LEU A 141 -19.70 5.47 -12.59
N ASP A 142 -19.29 6.48 -11.86
CA ASP A 142 -17.97 7.07 -12.04
C ASP A 142 -16.93 6.15 -11.37
N ALA A 143 -16.23 5.37 -12.20
CA ALA A 143 -15.28 4.36 -11.73
C ALA A 143 -14.14 4.97 -10.90
N ARG A 144 -13.63 6.17 -11.29
CA ARG A 144 -12.56 6.83 -10.55
C ARG A 144 -13.02 7.36 -9.20
N LEU A 145 -14.20 7.98 -9.15
CA LEU A 145 -14.76 8.42 -7.87
C LEU A 145 -15.05 7.23 -6.95
N MET A 146 -15.61 6.15 -7.49
CA MET A 146 -15.86 4.94 -6.71
C MET A 146 -14.55 4.32 -6.20
N ALA A 147 -13.49 4.26 -7.01
CA ALA A 147 -12.19 3.78 -6.60
C ALA A 147 -11.61 4.60 -5.43
N LEU A 148 -11.73 5.94 -5.46
CA LEU A 148 -11.34 6.82 -4.36
C LEU A 148 -12.16 6.55 -3.09
N VAL A 149 -13.47 6.34 -3.20
CA VAL A 149 -14.34 6.01 -2.06
C VAL A 149 -13.96 4.67 -1.44
N ILE A 150 -13.74 3.64 -2.26
CA ILE A 150 -13.31 2.32 -1.80
C ILE A 150 -11.95 2.41 -1.10
N HIS A 151 -10.98 3.10 -1.72
CA HIS A 151 -9.64 3.28 -1.14
C HIS A 151 -9.70 3.98 0.22
N SER A 152 -10.47 5.07 0.33
CA SER A 152 -10.67 5.78 1.59
C SER A 152 -11.37 4.93 2.65
N ALA A 153 -12.32 4.10 2.25
CA ALA A 153 -12.99 3.18 3.16
C ALA A 153 -12.03 2.11 3.71
N ILE A 154 -11.18 1.54 2.84
CA ILE A 154 -10.14 0.60 3.23
C ILE A 154 -9.20 1.23 4.26
N GLU A 155 -8.67 2.43 3.99
CA GLU A 155 -7.77 3.14 4.91
C GLU A 155 -8.42 3.37 6.29
N ASN A 156 -9.70 3.76 6.31
CA ASN A 156 -10.41 3.99 7.57
C ASN A 156 -10.67 2.68 8.34
N VAL A 157 -11.05 1.61 7.66
CA VAL A 157 -11.23 0.29 8.30
C VAL A 157 -9.91 -0.21 8.90
N VAL A 158 -8.81 -0.12 8.16
CA VAL A 158 -7.49 -0.51 8.67
C VAL A 158 -7.11 0.31 9.89
N ARG A 159 -7.26 1.64 9.82
CA ARG A 159 -6.94 2.54 10.95
C ARG A 159 -7.76 2.21 12.19
N HIS A 160 -9.06 1.97 12.02
CA HIS A 160 -9.95 1.63 13.11
C HIS A 160 -9.59 0.28 13.73
N HIS A 161 -9.32 -0.71 12.90
CA HIS A 161 -8.91 -2.05 13.36
C HIS A 161 -7.61 -1.99 14.17
N CYS A 162 -6.57 -1.32 13.65
CA CYS A 162 -5.29 -1.17 14.36
C CYS A 162 -5.42 -0.44 15.71
N LEU A 163 -6.38 0.48 15.85
CA LEU A 163 -6.55 1.25 17.09
C LEU A 163 -7.41 0.54 18.16
N GLN A 164 -8.36 -0.31 17.75
CA GLN A 164 -9.35 -0.89 18.65
C GLN A 164 -9.14 -2.38 18.92
N ASP A 165 -8.85 -3.15 17.87
CA ASP A 165 -8.83 -4.61 17.95
C ASP A 165 -7.41 -5.20 18.02
N GLY A 166 -6.37 -4.38 17.85
CA GLY A 166 -4.97 -4.78 17.97
C GLY A 166 -4.61 -5.90 16.98
N ASP A 167 -4.29 -7.09 17.50
CA ASP A 167 -3.88 -8.26 16.73
C ASP A 167 -5.05 -9.13 16.23
N GLY A 168 -6.30 -8.63 16.26
CA GLY A 168 -7.47 -9.34 15.76
C GLY A 168 -7.35 -9.66 14.25
N ASP A 169 -8.10 -10.69 13.80
CA ASP A 169 -8.15 -11.03 12.38
C ASP A 169 -8.91 -9.96 11.59
N PRO A 170 -8.28 -9.29 10.61
CA PRO A 170 -8.92 -8.23 9.81
C PRO A 170 -9.92 -8.79 8.78
N GLU A 171 -9.88 -10.08 8.48
CA GLU A 171 -10.63 -10.68 7.37
C GLU A 171 -12.16 -10.53 7.50
N PRO A 172 -12.79 -10.66 8.69
CA PRO A 172 -14.23 -10.43 8.83
C PRO A 172 -14.65 -9.01 8.46
N TYR A 173 -13.85 -8.00 8.82
CA TYR A 173 -14.11 -6.60 8.44
C TYR A 173 -13.91 -6.38 6.94
N ALA A 174 -12.87 -6.96 6.37
CA ALA A 174 -12.58 -6.87 4.95
C ALA A 174 -13.71 -7.46 4.10
N ARG A 175 -14.21 -8.63 4.47
CA ARG A 175 -15.35 -9.28 3.80
C ARG A 175 -16.64 -8.45 3.89
N ARG A 176 -16.94 -7.90 5.07
CA ARG A 176 -18.11 -7.01 5.25
C ARG A 176 -18.01 -5.77 4.40
N LEU A 177 -16.82 -5.17 4.29
CA LEU A 177 -16.60 -4.01 3.42
C LEU A 177 -16.80 -4.37 1.96
N ALA A 178 -16.26 -5.52 1.52
CA ALA A 178 -16.46 -6.04 0.17
C ALA A 178 -17.95 -6.25 -0.15
N ASP A 179 -18.72 -6.85 0.77
CA ASP A 179 -20.16 -7.06 0.64
C ASP A 179 -20.94 -5.73 0.53
N ILE A 180 -20.54 -4.70 1.26
CA ILE A 180 -21.17 -3.37 1.19
C ILE A 180 -21.00 -2.81 -0.22
N PHE A 181 -19.77 -2.81 -0.75
CA PHE A 181 -19.52 -2.26 -2.08
C PHE A 181 -20.16 -3.11 -3.18
N ASP A 182 -20.12 -4.43 -3.07
CA ASP A 182 -20.81 -5.31 -4.03
C ASP A 182 -22.30 -4.97 -4.15
N ARG A 183 -23.00 -4.84 -3.01
CA ARG A 183 -24.43 -4.45 -3.00
C ARG A 183 -24.69 -3.04 -3.52
N CYS A 184 -23.72 -2.12 -3.35
CA CYS A 184 -23.88 -0.74 -3.82
C CYS A 184 -23.76 -0.62 -5.34
N ILE A 185 -22.93 -1.47 -5.98
CA ILE A 185 -22.57 -1.26 -7.40
C ILE A 185 -22.95 -2.41 -8.33
N ALA A 186 -23.36 -3.58 -7.81
CA ALA A 186 -23.78 -4.70 -8.64
C ALA A 186 -24.96 -4.32 -9.53
N ALA A 187 -24.87 -4.63 -10.82
CA ALA A 187 -26.01 -4.55 -11.72
C ALA A 187 -27.11 -5.52 -11.27
N ARG A 188 -28.36 -5.11 -11.41
CA ARG A 188 -29.54 -5.92 -11.05
C ARG A 188 -29.86 -6.93 -12.14
#